data_9e8d26f0fcd647894ec26aca6a792f09
#
_entry.id   9e8d26f0fcd647894ec26aca6a792f09
#
_cell.length_a   1.000
_cell.length_b   1.000
_cell.length_c   1.000
_cell.angle_alpha   90.00
_cell.angle_beta   90.00
_cell.angle_gamma   90.00
#
_symmetry.space_group_name_H-M   'P 1'
#
loop_
_entity.id
_entity.type
_entity.pdbx_description
1 polymer ?
#
loop_
_entity_poly.entity_id
_entity_poly.type
_entity_poly.pdbx_seq_one_letter_code
_entity_poly.pdbx_strand_id
1 'polypeptide(L)'
;MGITRRDLLKVTSASGLVAAGLAASEGFFKPLLAQDEPTQVYAESAVAQGQTQSGEMSYRTLGRTGERVSAIGLGGHHIGRIREEQESIKLIRSAIDRGINFMDNSWDYHNGRSHRWMGQALKDGYRQKVFLMTKIDGRTKTAAMMQIDESLSALQTDRIDLMQHHEIIRMEDPDRIFAPGGAMEAVVEAQKAGKIRYIGFTGHKDPLVHLRVLEIAAQNNFRFDAVQMPLNVMDAHFRSFEQQVLPVLVKNQIGVLGMKSMGDPYVLRSNTVTPIECLHYAMNLPTSVVITGIDSMELLDQAFEAARTFKPMDRSQVAAMLTRTRAAAAKGQYEPYKTTNQFDSTAMNPSWLG
;
A
#
# COMPACT_ATOMS: atom_id res chain seq x y z
N MET A 1 40.12 -1.21 -4.06
CA MET A 1 40.47 -1.75 -5.38
C MET A 1 39.24 -1.61 -6.25
N GLY A 2 39.29 -0.69 -7.22
CA GLY A 2 38.14 -0.42 -8.07
C GLY A 2 38.05 -1.44 -9.20
N ILE A 3 36.85 -1.96 -9.40
CA ILE A 3 36.53 -2.86 -10.52
C ILE A 3 36.48 -2.00 -11.80
N THR A 4 37.34 -2.30 -12.79
CA THR A 4 37.41 -1.54 -14.04
C THR A 4 36.41 -2.06 -15.07
N ARG A 5 36.03 -1.21 -16.04
CA ARG A 5 35.12 -1.55 -17.16
C ARG A 5 35.56 -2.81 -17.97
N ARG A 6 36.79 -3.27 -17.84
CA ARG A 6 37.30 -4.47 -18.50
C ARG A 6 36.91 -5.77 -17.80
N ASP A 7 36.56 -5.71 -16.52
CA ASP A 7 36.15 -6.91 -15.77
C ASP A 7 34.67 -7.28 -16.03
N LEU A 8 33.88 -6.33 -16.53
CA LEU A 8 32.48 -6.55 -16.93
C LEU A 8 32.33 -7.25 -18.29
N LEU A 9 33.37 -7.25 -19.12
CA LEU A 9 33.32 -7.78 -20.49
C LEU A 9 33.82 -9.22 -20.66
N LYS A 10 34.20 -9.89 -19.56
CA LYS A 10 34.69 -11.29 -19.62
C LYS A 10 33.64 -12.36 -19.24
N VAL A 11 32.38 -12.00 -19.07
CA VAL A 11 31.27 -12.94 -18.79
C VAL A 11 30.29 -13.04 -19.96
N THR A 12 30.66 -12.61 -21.14
CA THR A 12 29.83 -12.77 -22.35
C THR A 12 30.39 -13.84 -23.28
N SER A 13 30.26 -15.10 -22.90
CA SER A 13 30.23 -16.23 -23.83
C SER A 13 29.40 -17.38 -23.26
N ALA A 14 28.09 -17.16 -23.14
CA ALA A 14 27.07 -18.19 -23.08
C ALA A 14 25.83 -17.67 -23.80
N SER A 15 25.84 -17.88 -25.11
CA SER A 15 24.73 -17.58 -26.04
C SER A 15 23.54 -18.53 -25.78
N GLY A 16 22.87 -18.36 -24.68
CA GLY A 16 21.70 -19.18 -24.33
C GLY A 16 20.74 -18.50 -23.34
N LEU A 17 21.17 -17.44 -22.65
CA LEU A 17 20.38 -16.82 -21.57
C LEU A 17 19.64 -15.52 -21.96
N VAL A 18 19.96 -14.91 -23.10
CA VAL A 18 19.31 -13.67 -23.54
C VAL A 18 17.90 -13.91 -24.11
N ALA A 19 17.63 -15.10 -24.65
CA ALA A 19 16.31 -15.45 -25.17
C ALA A 19 15.26 -15.72 -24.07
N ALA A 20 15.68 -16.19 -22.89
CA ALA A 20 14.77 -16.48 -21.77
C ALA A 20 14.32 -15.20 -21.01
N GLY A 21 15.16 -14.16 -20.99
CA GLY A 21 14.83 -12.88 -20.34
C GLY A 21 13.79 -12.06 -21.10
N LEU A 22 13.83 -12.08 -22.43
CA LEU A 22 12.87 -11.37 -23.29
C LEU A 22 11.49 -12.08 -23.29
N ALA A 23 11.47 -13.42 -23.20
CA ALA A 23 10.21 -14.17 -23.11
C ALA A 23 9.49 -13.96 -21.77
N ALA A 24 10.21 -13.67 -20.68
CA ALA A 24 9.61 -13.36 -19.38
C ALA A 24 8.98 -11.95 -19.35
N SER A 25 9.55 -10.98 -20.09
CA SER A 25 9.01 -9.62 -20.17
C SER A 25 7.76 -9.53 -21.05
N GLU A 26 7.70 -10.29 -22.14
CA GLU A 26 6.52 -10.32 -23.02
C GLU A 26 5.28 -10.96 -22.36
N GLY A 27 5.48 -11.86 -21.39
CA GLY A 27 4.41 -12.46 -20.59
C GLY A 27 3.84 -11.54 -19.51
N PHE A 28 4.61 -10.54 -19.07
CA PHE A 28 4.23 -9.63 -17.99
C PHE A 28 3.30 -8.50 -18.47
N PHE A 29 3.41 -8.10 -19.74
CA PHE A 29 2.75 -6.93 -20.31
C PHE A 29 1.90 -7.18 -21.55
N LYS A 30 1.49 -8.40 -21.84
CA LYS A 30 0.35 -8.52 -22.77
C LYS A 30 -0.83 -7.81 -22.09
N PRO A 31 -1.34 -6.71 -22.67
CA PRO A 31 -2.53 -6.07 -22.12
C PRO A 31 -3.63 -7.11 -22.09
N LEU A 32 -4.16 -7.38 -20.92
CA LEU A 32 -5.39 -8.15 -20.74
C LEU A 32 -6.56 -7.26 -21.18
N LEU A 33 -6.56 -6.85 -22.46
CA LEU A 33 -7.69 -6.28 -23.17
C LEU A 33 -8.56 -7.45 -23.67
N ALA A 34 -8.95 -8.34 -22.81
CA ALA A 34 -9.97 -9.33 -23.06
C ALA A 34 -11.13 -9.06 -22.12
N GLN A 35 -12.17 -8.65 -22.69
CA GLN A 35 -13.57 -8.48 -22.40
C GLN A 35 -14.20 -9.61 -21.57
N ASP A 36 -13.68 -9.87 -20.34
CA ASP A 36 -14.44 -10.59 -19.33
C ASP A 36 -14.43 -9.72 -18.09
N GLU A 37 -15.59 -9.42 -17.56
CA GLU A 37 -15.79 -8.48 -16.45
C GLU A 37 -14.88 -8.83 -15.28
N PRO A 38 -13.86 -8.00 -14.92
CA PRO A 38 -12.82 -8.32 -13.91
C PRO A 38 -13.38 -8.61 -12.53
N THR A 39 -14.53 -8.06 -12.19
CA THR A 39 -15.24 -8.26 -10.93
C THR A 39 -15.70 -9.70 -10.68
N GLN A 40 -15.73 -10.55 -11.70
CA GLN A 40 -16.21 -11.92 -11.56
C GLN A 40 -15.19 -12.89 -10.93
N VAL A 41 -13.90 -12.62 -11.06
CA VAL A 41 -12.85 -13.57 -10.65
C VAL A 41 -12.53 -13.48 -9.15
N TYR A 42 -12.81 -12.33 -8.52
CA TYR A 42 -12.28 -12.05 -7.18
C TYR A 42 -13.20 -12.48 -6.02
N ALA A 43 -14.52 -12.55 -6.22
CA ALA A 43 -15.47 -12.81 -5.14
C ALA A 43 -15.36 -14.22 -4.52
N GLU A 44 -14.94 -15.21 -5.30
CA GLU A 44 -14.88 -16.61 -4.83
C GLU A 44 -13.48 -17.05 -4.38
N SER A 45 -12.41 -16.44 -4.89
CA SER A 45 -11.04 -16.94 -4.66
C SER A 45 -10.25 -16.19 -3.59
N ALA A 46 -10.53 -14.92 -3.37
CA ALA A 46 -9.69 -14.07 -2.53
C ALA A 46 -9.98 -14.21 -1.03
N VAL A 47 -11.23 -14.41 -0.67
CA VAL A 47 -11.63 -14.54 0.74
C VAL A 47 -11.38 -15.95 1.26
N ALA A 48 -11.31 -16.96 0.38
CA ALA A 48 -11.11 -18.36 0.76
C ALA A 48 -9.65 -18.72 1.09
N GLN A 49 -8.67 -17.94 0.63
CA GLN A 49 -7.26 -18.29 0.80
C GLN A 49 -6.68 -17.79 2.14
N GLY A 50 -6.93 -18.57 3.18
CA GLY A 50 -6.16 -18.44 4.42
C GLY A 50 -6.62 -17.36 5.39
N GLN A 51 -7.88 -16.89 5.31
CA GLN A 51 -8.44 -16.04 6.34
C GLN A 51 -8.67 -16.86 7.61
N THR A 52 -8.14 -16.38 8.75
CA THR A 52 -8.42 -16.94 10.08
C THR A 52 -9.00 -15.86 10.97
N GLN A 53 -10.01 -16.23 11.76
CA GLN A 53 -10.59 -15.35 12.77
C GLN A 53 -9.87 -15.57 14.11
N SER A 54 -9.50 -14.49 14.79
CA SER A 54 -9.02 -14.53 16.17
C SER A 54 -9.60 -13.34 16.93
N GLY A 55 -10.46 -13.62 17.89
CA GLY A 55 -11.21 -12.58 18.59
C GLY A 55 -12.11 -11.78 17.64
N GLU A 56 -12.03 -10.46 17.71
CA GLU A 56 -12.80 -9.53 16.87
C GLU A 56 -12.21 -9.32 15.47
N MET A 57 -10.97 -9.80 15.20
CA MET A 57 -10.22 -9.49 13.98
C MET A 57 -9.96 -10.72 13.11
N SER A 58 -10.13 -10.55 11.81
CA SER A 58 -9.71 -11.53 10.80
C SER A 58 -8.28 -11.25 10.35
N TYR A 59 -7.52 -12.31 10.04
CA TYR A 59 -6.14 -12.21 9.56
C TYR A 59 -6.00 -12.83 8.18
N ARG A 60 -5.16 -12.22 7.34
CA ARG A 60 -4.88 -12.64 5.97
C ARG A 60 -3.37 -12.72 5.75
N THR A 61 -2.97 -13.43 4.70
CA THR A 61 -1.56 -13.50 4.32
C THR A 61 -1.19 -12.29 3.46
N LEU A 62 -0.03 -11.68 3.74
CA LEU A 62 0.52 -10.58 2.95
C LEU A 62 1.25 -11.12 1.71
N GLY A 63 0.51 -11.32 0.63
CA GLY A 63 1.07 -11.87 -0.62
C GLY A 63 1.92 -13.12 -0.38
N ARG A 64 3.10 -13.19 -1.04
CA ARG A 64 4.05 -14.29 -0.89
C ARG A 64 4.95 -14.23 0.35
N THR A 65 4.85 -13.18 1.16
CA THR A 65 5.74 -12.99 2.33
C THR A 65 5.53 -14.03 3.43
N GLY A 66 4.34 -14.63 3.48
CA GLY A 66 3.94 -15.54 4.56
C GLY A 66 3.49 -14.83 5.84
N GLU A 67 3.64 -13.50 5.93
CA GLU A 67 3.24 -12.72 7.10
C GLU A 67 1.73 -12.72 7.28
N ARG A 68 1.29 -12.92 8.53
CA ARG A 68 -0.12 -12.88 8.93
C ARG A 68 -0.46 -11.49 9.45
N VAL A 69 -1.29 -10.77 8.72
CA VAL A 69 -1.68 -9.38 9.01
C VAL A 69 -3.18 -9.26 9.21
N SER A 70 -3.60 -8.34 10.07
CA SER A 70 -5.01 -8.06 10.29
C SER A 70 -5.68 -7.53 9.02
N ALA A 71 -6.91 -7.98 8.75
CA ALA A 71 -7.65 -7.58 7.56
C ALA A 71 -7.95 -6.06 7.51
N ILE A 72 -7.94 -5.41 8.68
CA ILE A 72 -7.96 -3.94 8.82
C ILE A 72 -6.63 -3.49 9.40
N GLY A 73 -6.06 -2.43 8.82
CA GLY A 73 -4.83 -1.75 9.26
C GLY A 73 -5.12 -0.36 9.80
N LEU A 74 -4.34 0.08 10.80
CA LEU A 74 -4.42 1.41 11.39
C LEU A 74 -3.66 2.43 10.53
N GLY A 75 -4.38 3.42 9.96
CA GLY A 75 -3.82 4.45 9.11
C GLY A 75 -3.12 5.57 9.88
N GLY A 76 -1.82 5.72 9.68
CA GLY A 76 -0.96 6.66 10.40
C GLY A 76 -1.28 8.14 10.17
N HIS A 77 -1.81 8.50 8.99
CA HIS A 77 -2.16 9.89 8.74
C HIS A 77 -3.20 10.40 9.75
N HIS A 78 -4.20 9.60 10.10
CA HIS A 78 -5.26 10.01 11.01
C HIS A 78 -4.81 10.08 12.47
N ILE A 79 -3.99 9.14 12.93
CA ILE A 79 -3.45 9.20 14.30
C ILE A 79 -2.60 10.46 14.53
N GLY A 80 -1.93 10.96 13.49
CA GLY A 80 -1.19 12.22 13.53
C GLY A 80 -2.07 13.48 13.59
N ARG A 81 -3.39 13.39 13.32
CA ARG A 81 -4.38 14.50 13.48
C ARG A 81 -4.79 14.72 14.93
N ILE A 82 -4.74 13.69 15.77
CA ILE A 82 -5.10 13.79 17.17
C ILE A 82 -4.18 14.83 17.83
N ARG A 83 -4.74 15.75 18.62
CA ARG A 83 -3.96 16.87 19.18
C ARG A 83 -3.07 16.42 20.33
N GLU A 84 -3.62 15.57 21.19
CA GLU A 84 -2.97 15.13 22.41
C GLU A 84 -2.23 13.80 22.18
N GLU A 85 -0.93 13.77 22.46
CA GLU A 85 -0.09 12.58 22.27
C GLU A 85 -0.62 11.37 23.04
N GLN A 86 -1.05 11.56 24.28
CA GLN A 86 -1.55 10.48 25.13
C GLN A 86 -2.84 9.85 24.61
N GLU A 87 -3.71 10.64 23.98
CA GLU A 87 -4.91 10.14 23.33
C GLU A 87 -4.56 9.29 22.11
N SER A 88 -3.58 9.73 21.30
CA SER A 88 -3.11 8.97 20.16
C SER A 88 -2.45 7.64 20.60
N ILE A 89 -1.61 7.66 21.63
CA ILE A 89 -0.98 6.47 22.19
C ILE A 89 -2.04 5.48 22.70
N LYS A 90 -3.03 5.98 23.44
CA LYS A 90 -4.14 5.16 23.97
C LYS A 90 -4.92 4.50 22.83
N LEU A 91 -5.23 5.25 21.78
CA LEU A 91 -5.95 4.73 20.61
C LEU A 91 -5.13 3.65 19.88
N ILE A 92 -3.84 3.88 19.62
CA ILE A 92 -2.95 2.92 18.98
C ILE A 92 -2.87 1.63 19.80
N ARG A 93 -2.62 1.75 21.11
CA ARG A 93 -2.53 0.57 22.00
C ARG A 93 -3.86 -0.18 22.09
N SER A 94 -5.00 0.53 22.17
CA SER A 94 -6.32 -0.09 22.13
C SER A 94 -6.56 -0.87 20.83
N ALA A 95 -6.13 -0.34 19.68
CA ALA A 95 -6.25 -1.02 18.41
C ALA A 95 -5.42 -2.34 18.39
N ILE A 96 -4.18 -2.30 18.93
CA ILE A 96 -3.29 -3.46 19.01
C ILE A 96 -3.87 -4.52 19.98
N ASP A 97 -4.31 -4.12 21.17
CA ASP A 97 -4.80 -5.04 22.18
C ASP A 97 -6.11 -5.74 21.74
N ARG A 98 -6.87 -5.11 20.84
CA ARG A 98 -8.07 -5.70 20.24
C ARG A 98 -7.76 -6.53 18.96
N GLY A 99 -6.51 -6.55 18.48
CA GLY A 99 -6.08 -7.45 17.42
C GLY A 99 -5.70 -6.80 16.08
N ILE A 100 -5.70 -5.47 15.93
CA ILE A 100 -5.05 -4.84 14.77
C ILE A 100 -3.54 -4.99 14.92
N ASN A 101 -2.91 -5.70 13.99
CA ASN A 101 -1.45 -5.85 13.99
C ASN A 101 -0.76 -5.16 12.82
N PHE A 102 -1.47 -4.54 11.89
CA PHE A 102 -0.88 -3.81 10.77
C PHE A 102 -0.94 -2.30 11.04
N MET A 103 0.26 -1.69 11.17
CA MET A 103 0.43 -0.26 11.43
C MET A 103 0.99 0.42 10.19
N ASP A 104 0.20 1.31 9.58
CA ASP A 104 0.61 2.17 8.48
C ASP A 104 1.17 3.50 9.02
N ASN A 105 2.25 4.01 8.43
CA ASN A 105 2.76 5.34 8.70
C ASN A 105 3.46 5.91 7.46
N SER A 106 4.00 7.12 7.55
CA SER A 106 4.87 7.76 6.54
C SER A 106 5.77 8.79 7.19
N TRP A 107 6.94 9.00 6.59
CA TRP A 107 7.93 9.99 7.01
C TRP A 107 7.35 11.41 7.08
N ASP A 108 6.53 11.78 6.09
CA ASP A 108 5.96 13.13 5.94
C ASP A 108 4.75 13.41 6.82
N TYR A 109 4.08 12.39 7.35
CA TYR A 109 2.80 12.58 8.05
C TYR A 109 2.92 13.52 9.25
N HIS A 110 2.28 14.70 9.08
CA HIS A 110 2.26 15.77 10.11
C HIS A 110 3.66 16.17 10.59
N ASN A 111 4.62 16.32 9.66
CA ASN A 111 6.03 16.64 9.95
C ASN A 111 6.65 15.66 10.97
N GLY A 112 6.45 14.35 10.73
CA GLY A 112 6.97 13.28 11.57
C GLY A 112 6.25 13.07 12.90
N ARG A 113 5.20 13.85 13.20
CA ARG A 113 4.43 13.68 14.45
C ARG A 113 3.81 12.30 14.56
N SER A 114 3.26 11.79 13.47
CA SER A 114 2.68 10.45 13.43
C SER A 114 3.70 9.37 13.75
N HIS A 115 4.93 9.47 13.24
CA HIS A 115 6.03 8.57 13.60
C HIS A 115 6.37 8.63 15.09
N ARG A 116 6.55 9.84 15.64
CA ARG A 116 6.90 9.99 17.06
C ARG A 116 5.85 9.39 17.98
N TRP A 117 4.58 9.61 17.72
CA TRP A 117 3.49 9.07 18.53
C TRP A 117 3.34 7.55 18.37
N MET A 118 3.50 7.04 17.16
CA MET A 118 3.57 5.59 16.91
C MET A 118 4.75 4.97 17.67
N GLY A 119 5.95 5.58 17.61
CA GLY A 119 7.13 5.11 18.33
C GLY A 119 6.92 5.04 19.85
N GLN A 120 6.26 6.06 20.44
CA GLN A 120 5.90 6.02 21.86
C GLN A 120 4.88 4.92 22.19
N ALA A 121 3.88 4.74 21.34
CA ALA A 121 2.87 3.71 21.53
C ALA A 121 3.44 2.29 21.44
N LEU A 122 4.48 2.10 20.63
CA LEU A 122 5.09 0.78 20.39
C LEU A 122 6.11 0.37 21.47
N LYS A 123 6.37 1.19 22.48
CA LYS A 123 7.16 0.80 23.66
C LYS A 123 6.49 -0.33 24.47
N ASP A 124 7.16 -0.79 25.49
CA ASP A 124 6.65 -1.73 26.49
C ASP A 124 6.15 -3.06 25.87
N GLY A 125 6.85 -3.56 24.86
CA GLY A 125 6.54 -4.83 24.21
C GLY A 125 5.47 -4.74 23.10
N TYR A 126 4.95 -3.55 22.77
CA TYR A 126 3.97 -3.41 21.69
C TYR A 126 4.59 -3.56 20.29
N ARG A 127 5.87 -3.16 20.10
CA ARG A 127 6.57 -3.31 18.80
C ARG A 127 6.53 -4.76 18.28
N GLN A 128 6.67 -5.74 19.16
CA GLN A 128 6.70 -7.16 18.82
C GLN A 128 5.34 -7.72 18.42
N LYS A 129 4.25 -7.01 18.75
CA LYS A 129 2.89 -7.42 18.43
C LYS A 129 2.44 -6.98 17.03
N VAL A 130 3.22 -6.14 16.33
CA VAL A 130 2.77 -5.48 15.10
C VAL A 130 3.69 -5.72 13.92
N PHE A 131 3.10 -5.68 12.74
CA PHE A 131 3.75 -5.50 11.45
C PHE A 131 3.77 -4.00 11.15
N LEU A 132 4.94 -3.39 11.24
CA LEU A 132 5.12 -1.94 11.11
C LEU A 132 5.51 -1.58 9.67
N MET A 133 4.69 -0.75 9.03
CA MET A 133 4.94 -0.23 7.71
C MET A 133 5.12 1.29 7.76
N THR A 134 6.08 1.79 7.00
CA THR A 134 6.22 3.22 6.74
C THR A 134 6.68 3.51 5.31
N LYS A 135 6.83 4.79 4.96
CA LYS A 135 7.06 5.25 3.59
C LYS A 135 8.09 6.37 3.59
N ILE A 136 8.81 6.47 2.46
CA ILE A 136 9.78 7.54 2.16
C ILE A 136 9.41 8.23 0.84
N ASP A 137 9.64 9.54 0.78
CA ASP A 137 9.36 10.38 -0.39
C ASP A 137 10.56 10.53 -1.32
N GLY A 138 11.78 10.35 -0.80
CA GLY A 138 13.02 10.51 -1.54
C GLY A 138 13.07 9.68 -2.82
N ARG A 139 13.51 10.29 -3.93
CA ARG A 139 13.74 9.62 -5.21
C ARG A 139 15.22 9.39 -5.47
N THR A 140 16.10 10.16 -4.78
CA THR A 140 17.55 9.93 -4.80
C THR A 140 17.97 9.03 -3.64
N LYS A 141 19.13 8.37 -3.80
CA LYS A 141 19.72 7.54 -2.74
C LYS A 141 19.92 8.32 -1.45
N THR A 142 20.47 9.53 -1.55
CA THR A 142 20.78 10.38 -0.39
C THR A 142 19.52 10.77 0.38
N ALA A 143 18.48 11.25 -0.30
CA ALA A 143 17.22 11.61 0.34
C ALA A 143 16.54 10.38 0.98
N ALA A 144 16.53 9.25 0.29
CA ALA A 144 15.96 8.01 0.80
C ALA A 144 16.69 7.49 2.06
N MET A 145 18.04 7.50 2.07
CA MET A 145 18.82 7.09 3.24
C MET A 145 18.50 7.96 4.45
N MET A 146 18.50 9.28 4.27
CA MET A 146 18.15 10.23 5.33
C MET A 146 16.76 9.93 5.91
N GLN A 147 15.75 9.81 5.04
CA GLN A 147 14.37 9.57 5.46
C GLN A 147 14.16 8.19 6.13
N ILE A 148 14.92 7.17 5.73
CA ILE A 148 14.94 5.86 6.40
C ILE A 148 15.47 5.99 7.82
N ASP A 149 16.63 6.65 8.01
CA ASP A 149 17.26 6.79 9.33
C ASP A 149 16.42 7.69 10.25
N GLU A 150 15.84 8.77 9.75
CA GLU A 150 14.88 9.60 10.47
C GLU A 150 13.62 8.83 10.87
N SER A 151 13.08 7.98 9.98
CA SER A 151 11.94 7.12 10.28
C SER A 151 12.23 6.14 11.42
N LEU A 152 13.36 5.44 11.37
CA LEU A 152 13.79 4.52 12.44
C LEU A 152 13.95 5.25 13.78
N SER A 153 14.59 6.42 13.75
CA SER A 153 14.78 7.26 14.94
C SER A 153 13.45 7.72 15.53
N ALA A 154 12.55 8.27 14.72
CA ALA A 154 11.27 8.80 15.18
C ALA A 154 10.31 7.68 15.65
N LEU A 155 10.34 6.51 15.00
CA LEU A 155 9.60 5.31 15.39
C LEU A 155 10.25 4.56 16.57
N GLN A 156 11.45 4.96 16.99
CA GLN A 156 12.20 4.36 18.11
C GLN A 156 12.35 2.83 17.95
N THR A 157 12.69 2.39 16.75
CA THR A 157 12.88 0.98 16.39
C THR A 157 14.13 0.82 15.53
N ASP A 158 14.75 -0.34 15.59
CA ASP A 158 15.88 -0.72 14.75
C ASP A 158 15.46 -1.35 13.42
N ARG A 159 14.15 -1.69 13.27
CA ARG A 159 13.65 -2.40 12.10
C ARG A 159 12.24 -2.00 11.72
N ILE A 160 12.02 -1.80 10.43
CA ILE A 160 10.73 -1.60 9.77
C ILE A 160 10.39 -2.90 9.02
N ASP A 161 9.12 -3.36 9.15
CA ASP A 161 8.72 -4.60 8.48
C ASP A 161 8.49 -4.36 6.99
N LEU A 162 7.82 -3.26 6.59
CA LEU A 162 7.63 -2.91 5.18
C LEU A 162 7.96 -1.43 4.96
N MET A 163 8.95 -1.16 4.10
CA MET A 163 9.25 0.18 3.61
C MET A 163 8.64 0.38 2.23
N GLN A 164 7.95 1.50 2.02
CA GLN A 164 7.37 1.84 0.73
C GLN A 164 7.98 3.13 0.15
N HIS A 165 8.18 3.15 -1.17
CA HIS A 165 8.29 4.40 -1.91
C HIS A 165 6.93 5.09 -1.93
N HIS A 166 6.86 6.30 -1.39
CA HIS A 166 5.61 7.05 -1.17
C HIS A 166 5.23 7.90 -2.37
N GLU A 167 3.93 8.11 -2.55
CA GLU A 167 3.37 9.05 -3.53
C GLU A 167 4.02 8.98 -4.91
N ILE A 168 4.15 7.77 -5.46
CA ILE A 168 4.54 7.64 -6.87
C ILE A 168 3.35 8.08 -7.71
N ILE A 169 3.36 9.34 -8.13
CA ILE A 169 2.23 10.03 -8.77
C ILE A 169 2.56 10.56 -10.17
N ARG A 170 3.84 10.49 -10.58
CA ARG A 170 4.33 10.96 -11.88
C ARG A 170 4.92 9.79 -12.67
N MET A 171 4.81 9.86 -13.98
CA MET A 171 5.34 8.79 -14.87
C MET A 171 6.87 8.68 -14.82
N GLU A 172 7.57 9.75 -14.45
CA GLU A 172 9.04 9.77 -14.28
C GLU A 172 9.52 9.29 -12.90
N ASP A 173 8.65 9.25 -11.89
CA ASP A 173 9.04 8.79 -10.54
C ASP A 173 9.70 7.39 -10.56
N PRO A 174 9.14 6.37 -11.26
CA PRO A 174 9.75 5.05 -11.34
C PRO A 174 11.16 5.06 -11.94
N ASP A 175 11.36 5.84 -13.02
CA ASP A 175 12.68 5.96 -13.67
C ASP A 175 13.72 6.57 -12.71
N ARG A 176 13.35 7.59 -11.93
CA ARG A 176 14.21 8.21 -10.91
C ARG A 176 14.56 7.24 -9.77
N ILE A 177 13.58 6.48 -9.28
CA ILE A 177 13.76 5.52 -8.20
C ILE A 177 14.76 4.43 -8.58
N PHE A 178 14.69 3.90 -9.81
CA PHE A 178 15.54 2.81 -10.30
C PHE A 178 16.81 3.27 -11.03
N ALA A 179 17.02 4.57 -11.22
CA ALA A 179 18.26 5.11 -11.82
C ALA A 179 19.48 4.83 -10.94
N PRO A 180 20.70 4.84 -11.50
CA PRO A 180 21.94 4.87 -10.71
C PRO A 180 21.92 6.05 -9.73
N GLY A 181 22.13 5.78 -8.42
CA GLY A 181 21.98 6.77 -7.35
C GLY A 181 20.53 7.08 -6.97
N GLY A 182 19.58 6.27 -7.44
CA GLY A 182 18.18 6.38 -7.10
C GLY A 182 17.83 5.75 -5.74
N ALA A 183 16.62 6.03 -5.29
CA ALA A 183 16.15 5.61 -3.96
C ALA A 183 16.15 4.09 -3.77
N MET A 184 16.01 3.31 -4.84
CA MET A 184 16.00 1.85 -4.76
C MET A 184 17.32 1.29 -4.21
N GLU A 185 18.46 1.92 -4.53
CA GLU A 185 19.76 1.51 -3.96
C GLU A 185 19.76 1.63 -2.42
N ALA A 186 19.27 2.76 -1.88
CA ALA A 186 19.19 2.98 -0.44
C ALA A 186 18.31 1.96 0.28
N VAL A 187 17.13 1.69 -0.30
CA VAL A 187 16.16 0.74 0.29
C VAL A 187 16.72 -0.68 0.30
N VAL A 188 17.37 -1.11 -0.79
CA VAL A 188 18.01 -2.43 -0.89
C VAL A 188 19.23 -2.53 0.06
N GLU A 189 20.02 -1.48 0.22
CA GLU A 189 21.11 -1.43 1.21
C GLU A 189 20.57 -1.54 2.64
N ALA A 190 19.51 -0.81 2.96
CA ALA A 190 18.85 -0.88 4.26
C ALA A 190 18.24 -2.28 4.53
N GLN A 191 17.69 -2.94 3.49
CA GLN A 191 17.21 -4.31 3.59
C GLN A 191 18.37 -5.30 3.88
N LYS A 192 19.47 -5.20 3.17
CA LYS A 192 20.68 -6.02 3.41
C LYS A 192 21.27 -5.80 4.81
N ALA A 193 21.16 -4.58 5.33
CA ALA A 193 21.59 -4.23 6.70
C ALA A 193 20.58 -4.69 7.78
N GLY A 194 19.45 -5.28 7.43
CA GLY A 194 18.44 -5.73 8.38
C GLY A 194 17.52 -4.64 8.94
N LYS A 195 17.67 -3.40 8.47
CA LYS A 195 16.82 -2.25 8.87
C LYS A 195 15.39 -2.35 8.28
N ILE A 196 15.25 -3.04 7.17
CA ILE A 196 13.99 -3.22 6.43
C ILE A 196 13.85 -4.71 6.10
N ARG A 197 12.62 -5.27 6.22
CA ARG A 197 12.35 -6.66 5.84
C ARG A 197 11.79 -6.77 4.42
N TYR A 198 10.77 -6.02 4.12
CA TYR A 198 10.03 -6.05 2.85
C TYR A 198 10.02 -4.67 2.20
N ILE A 199 9.89 -4.67 0.87
CA ILE A 199 9.90 -3.44 0.06
C ILE A 199 8.61 -3.36 -0.74
N GLY A 200 7.97 -2.18 -0.72
CA GLY A 200 6.75 -1.89 -1.46
C GLY A 200 6.74 -0.51 -2.05
N PHE A 201 5.61 -0.15 -2.62
CA PHE A 201 5.35 1.22 -3.08
C PHE A 201 3.87 1.59 -2.96
N THR A 202 3.61 2.88 -3.02
CA THR A 202 2.25 3.44 -3.02
C THR A 202 2.14 4.67 -3.91
N GLY A 203 0.96 4.90 -4.39
CA GLY A 203 0.52 6.09 -5.10
C GLY A 203 -1.01 6.11 -5.16
N HIS A 204 -1.58 7.17 -5.68
CA HIS A 204 -3.03 7.32 -5.67
C HIS A 204 -3.60 8.05 -6.89
N LYS A 205 -2.72 8.57 -7.76
CA LYS A 205 -3.11 9.48 -8.83
C LYS A 205 -3.69 8.75 -10.05
N ASP A 206 -2.95 7.75 -10.54
CA ASP A 206 -3.31 7.06 -11.77
C ASP A 206 -2.80 5.61 -11.75
N PRO A 207 -3.63 4.62 -12.11
CA PRO A 207 -3.22 3.22 -12.19
C PRO A 207 -2.09 2.98 -13.21
N LEU A 208 -1.97 3.78 -14.26
CA LEU A 208 -0.91 3.64 -15.26
C LEU A 208 0.47 3.90 -14.66
N VAL A 209 0.57 4.81 -13.67
CA VAL A 209 1.83 5.03 -12.95
C VAL A 209 2.21 3.78 -12.16
N HIS A 210 1.28 3.11 -11.52
CA HIS A 210 1.54 1.85 -10.81
C HIS A 210 2.01 0.73 -11.75
N LEU A 211 1.37 0.61 -12.91
CA LEU A 211 1.80 -0.35 -13.93
C LEU A 211 3.21 -0.05 -14.43
N ARG A 212 3.55 1.23 -14.60
CA ARG A 212 4.91 1.65 -14.96
C ARG A 212 5.95 1.29 -13.90
N VAL A 213 5.62 1.45 -12.60
CA VAL A 213 6.51 0.99 -11.50
C VAL A 213 6.78 -0.51 -11.61
N LEU A 214 5.73 -1.31 -11.79
CA LEU A 214 5.85 -2.77 -11.90
C LEU A 214 6.66 -3.18 -13.14
N GLU A 215 6.49 -2.48 -14.25
CA GLU A 215 7.27 -2.68 -15.49
C GLU A 215 8.76 -2.44 -15.26
N ILE A 216 9.13 -1.25 -14.74
CA ILE A 216 10.52 -0.90 -14.49
C ILE A 216 11.15 -1.85 -13.45
N ALA A 217 10.40 -2.23 -12.42
CA ALA A 217 10.89 -3.22 -11.45
C ALA A 217 11.25 -4.54 -12.15
N ALA A 218 10.37 -5.05 -13.02
CA ALA A 218 10.62 -6.28 -13.77
C ALA A 218 11.84 -6.15 -14.71
N GLN A 219 12.02 -5.01 -15.39
CA GLN A 219 13.19 -4.73 -16.22
C GLN A 219 14.49 -4.72 -15.41
N ASN A 220 14.43 -4.37 -14.12
CA ASN A 220 15.56 -4.40 -13.19
C ASN A 220 15.66 -5.72 -12.38
N ASN A 221 14.95 -6.78 -12.79
CA ASN A 221 14.90 -8.06 -12.09
C ASN A 221 14.47 -7.92 -10.61
N PHE A 222 13.64 -6.94 -10.33
CA PHE A 222 13.11 -6.69 -8.99
C PHE A 222 11.61 -6.97 -8.93
N ARG A 223 11.14 -7.42 -7.77
CA ARG A 223 9.72 -7.66 -7.49
C ARG A 223 9.36 -7.16 -6.10
N PHE A 224 8.46 -6.19 -6.04
CA PHE A 224 7.93 -5.68 -4.79
C PHE A 224 7.19 -6.75 -3.99
N ASP A 225 7.21 -6.64 -2.66
CA ASP A 225 6.53 -7.54 -1.74
C ASP A 225 5.07 -7.13 -1.53
N ALA A 226 4.79 -5.84 -1.51
CA ALA A 226 3.45 -5.29 -1.36
C ALA A 226 3.27 -3.99 -2.15
N VAL A 227 2.02 -3.70 -2.52
CA VAL A 227 1.62 -2.46 -3.20
C VAL A 227 0.38 -1.89 -2.51
N GLN A 228 0.45 -0.60 -2.16
CA GLN A 228 -0.66 0.13 -1.56
C GLN A 228 -1.30 1.06 -2.60
N MET A 229 -2.62 0.98 -2.74
CA MET A 229 -3.37 1.76 -3.73
C MET A 229 -4.80 2.02 -3.26
N PRO A 230 -5.49 3.05 -3.81
CA PRO A 230 -6.90 3.25 -3.57
C PRO A 230 -7.71 2.03 -4.03
N LEU A 231 -8.53 1.50 -3.14
CA LEU A 231 -9.49 0.45 -3.43
C LEU A 231 -10.79 0.77 -2.69
N ASN A 232 -11.79 1.22 -3.42
CA ASN A 232 -13.09 1.59 -2.88
C ASN A 232 -14.17 1.49 -3.95
N VAL A 233 -15.39 1.63 -3.55
CA VAL A 233 -16.58 1.47 -4.40
C VAL A 233 -16.66 2.50 -5.55
N MET A 234 -15.99 3.66 -5.47
CA MET A 234 -15.91 4.65 -6.53
C MET A 234 -14.77 4.32 -7.51
N ASP A 235 -13.65 3.79 -7.00
CA ASP A 235 -12.50 3.36 -7.81
C ASP A 235 -12.91 2.37 -8.90
N ALA A 236 -13.86 1.49 -8.61
CA ALA A 236 -14.39 0.53 -9.59
C ALA A 236 -14.88 1.18 -10.91
N HIS A 237 -15.18 2.49 -10.91
CA HIS A 237 -15.80 3.19 -12.04
C HIS A 237 -14.90 4.20 -12.75
N PHE A 238 -13.86 4.72 -12.08
CA PHE A 238 -13.10 5.84 -12.63
C PHE A 238 -11.59 5.67 -12.40
N ARG A 239 -10.81 5.60 -13.49
CA ARG A 239 -9.35 5.34 -13.44
C ARG A 239 -9.04 4.26 -12.42
N SER A 240 -9.60 3.07 -12.65
CA SER A 240 -9.71 2.03 -11.64
C SER A 240 -8.39 1.31 -11.39
N PHE A 241 -7.88 1.38 -10.17
CA PHE A 241 -6.81 0.53 -9.68
C PHE A 241 -7.28 -0.92 -9.53
N GLU A 242 -8.54 -1.12 -9.15
CA GLU A 242 -9.15 -2.43 -9.05
C GLU A 242 -9.12 -3.17 -10.39
N GLN A 243 -9.49 -2.49 -11.49
CA GLN A 243 -9.57 -3.13 -12.80
C GLN A 243 -8.21 -3.30 -13.48
N GLN A 244 -7.26 -2.38 -13.25
CA GLN A 244 -6.03 -2.34 -14.01
C GLN A 244 -4.82 -2.89 -13.24
N VAL A 245 -4.67 -2.59 -11.97
CA VAL A 245 -3.49 -2.95 -11.17
C VAL A 245 -3.71 -4.22 -10.35
N LEU A 246 -4.86 -4.33 -9.71
CA LEU A 246 -5.17 -5.45 -8.83
C LEU A 246 -4.98 -6.83 -9.47
N PRO A 247 -5.41 -7.09 -10.73
CA PRO A 247 -5.19 -8.37 -11.40
C PRO A 247 -3.71 -8.73 -11.54
N VAL A 248 -2.86 -7.72 -11.80
CA VAL A 248 -1.42 -7.89 -11.93
C VAL A 248 -0.80 -8.30 -10.60
N LEU A 249 -1.21 -7.64 -9.49
CA LEU A 249 -0.70 -7.95 -8.16
C LEU A 249 -1.08 -9.36 -7.71
N VAL A 250 -2.35 -9.74 -7.89
CA VAL A 250 -2.87 -11.07 -7.54
C VAL A 250 -2.14 -12.16 -8.32
N LYS A 251 -2.02 -12.02 -9.65
CA LYS A 251 -1.29 -12.97 -10.50
C LYS A 251 0.16 -13.17 -10.05
N ASN A 252 0.81 -12.13 -9.55
CA ASN A 252 2.20 -12.15 -9.12
C ASN A 252 2.37 -12.39 -7.62
N GLN A 253 1.29 -12.69 -6.89
CA GLN A 253 1.31 -12.91 -5.44
C GLN A 253 1.96 -11.76 -4.66
N ILE A 254 1.79 -10.52 -5.13
CA ILE A 254 2.22 -9.31 -4.44
C ILE A 254 1.13 -8.94 -3.41
N GLY A 255 1.53 -8.60 -2.19
CA GLY A 255 0.59 -8.22 -1.13
C GLY A 255 -0.20 -6.96 -1.51
N VAL A 256 -1.53 -7.01 -1.41
CA VAL A 256 -2.41 -5.91 -1.78
C VAL A 256 -2.84 -5.16 -0.52
N LEU A 257 -2.47 -3.90 -0.44
CA LEU A 257 -2.86 -2.98 0.63
C LEU A 257 -3.86 -1.98 0.07
N GLY A 258 -5.15 -2.17 0.42
CA GLY A 258 -6.19 -1.21 0.06
C GLY A 258 -6.16 0.01 0.97
N MET A 259 -6.24 1.20 0.40
CA MET A 259 -6.38 2.45 1.16
C MET A 259 -7.52 3.30 0.60
N LYS A 260 -7.85 4.38 1.32
CA LYS A 260 -8.87 5.36 0.90
C LYS A 260 -10.24 4.72 0.64
N SER A 261 -10.61 3.70 1.42
CA SER A 261 -11.91 3.01 1.33
C SER A 261 -13.11 3.97 1.43
N MET A 262 -12.95 5.06 2.19
CA MET A 262 -13.94 6.15 2.31
C MET A 262 -13.47 7.48 1.70
N GLY A 263 -12.25 7.53 1.13
CA GLY A 263 -11.71 8.74 0.50
C GLY A 263 -11.58 9.96 1.42
N ASP A 264 -11.41 9.77 2.72
CA ASP A 264 -11.21 10.81 3.76
C ASP A 264 -12.30 11.92 3.84
N PRO A 265 -13.47 11.77 4.14
CA PRO A 265 -14.61 10.92 3.90
C PRO A 265 -15.38 11.27 2.60
N TYR A 266 -14.71 11.65 1.54
CA TYR A 266 -15.34 12.16 0.30
C TYR A 266 -16.36 11.17 -0.29
N VAL A 267 -16.06 9.87 -0.26
CA VAL A 267 -16.97 8.83 -0.78
C VAL A 267 -18.33 8.89 -0.08
N LEU A 268 -18.33 9.13 1.23
CA LEU A 268 -19.57 9.20 2.03
C LEU A 268 -20.44 10.41 1.68
N ARG A 269 -19.85 11.51 1.18
CA ARG A 269 -20.59 12.69 0.72
C ARG A 269 -21.45 12.43 -0.51
N SER A 270 -21.26 11.30 -1.19
CA SER A 270 -22.14 10.86 -2.27
C SER A 270 -23.52 10.44 -1.77
N ASN A 271 -23.66 10.14 -0.48
CA ASN A 271 -24.86 9.57 0.14
C ASN A 271 -25.34 8.26 -0.51
N THR A 272 -24.43 7.54 -1.20
CA THR A 272 -24.76 6.28 -1.87
C THR A 272 -24.34 5.04 -1.07
N VAL A 273 -23.44 5.18 -0.10
CA VAL A 273 -22.91 4.09 0.71
C VAL A 273 -22.65 4.52 2.14
N THR A 274 -22.70 3.58 3.07
CA THR A 274 -22.35 3.75 4.48
C THR A 274 -20.86 3.42 4.72
N PRO A 275 -20.27 3.85 5.87
CA PRO A 275 -18.89 3.49 6.21
C PRO A 275 -18.64 1.97 6.25
N ILE A 276 -19.56 1.20 6.81
CA ILE A 276 -19.47 -0.27 6.87
C ILE A 276 -19.48 -0.88 5.47
N GLU A 277 -20.37 -0.42 4.59
CA GLU A 277 -20.40 -0.88 3.20
C GLU A 277 -19.09 -0.57 2.46
N CYS A 278 -18.48 0.62 2.69
CA CYS A 278 -17.18 0.97 2.10
C CYS A 278 -16.06 0.02 2.56
N LEU A 279 -16.00 -0.28 3.85
CA LEU A 279 -15.01 -1.21 4.39
C LEU A 279 -15.27 -2.64 3.90
N HIS A 280 -16.52 -3.10 3.91
CA HIS A 280 -16.89 -4.42 3.40
C HIS A 280 -16.57 -4.58 1.92
N TYR A 281 -16.81 -3.54 1.09
CA TYR A 281 -16.43 -3.57 -0.31
C TYR A 281 -14.91 -3.78 -0.48
N ALA A 282 -14.11 -2.95 0.19
CA ALA A 282 -12.65 -3.05 0.12
C ALA A 282 -12.13 -4.38 0.68
N MET A 283 -12.74 -4.91 1.74
CA MET A 283 -12.42 -6.23 2.31
C MET A 283 -12.86 -7.39 1.41
N ASN A 284 -13.87 -7.18 0.55
CA ASN A 284 -14.33 -8.20 -0.40
C ASN A 284 -13.39 -8.38 -1.59
N LEU A 285 -12.55 -7.40 -1.89
CA LEU A 285 -11.48 -7.51 -2.87
C LEU A 285 -10.33 -8.40 -2.32
N PRO A 286 -9.44 -8.93 -3.16
CA PRO A 286 -8.29 -9.72 -2.73
C PRO A 286 -7.21 -8.89 -2.02
N THR A 287 -7.61 -8.11 -1.03
CA THR A 287 -6.73 -7.32 -0.18
C THR A 287 -6.14 -8.16 0.93
N SER A 288 -4.85 -7.99 1.21
CA SER A 288 -4.25 -8.50 2.45
C SER A 288 -4.66 -7.65 3.65
N VAL A 289 -4.73 -6.33 3.46
CA VAL A 289 -5.11 -5.36 4.48
C VAL A 289 -5.94 -4.24 3.85
N VAL A 290 -6.97 -3.78 4.53
CA VAL A 290 -7.67 -2.53 4.26
C VAL A 290 -7.24 -1.50 5.31
N ILE A 291 -6.40 -0.55 4.90
CA ILE A 291 -5.91 0.53 5.77
C ILE A 291 -6.98 1.61 5.83
N THR A 292 -7.46 1.90 7.04
CA THR A 292 -8.49 2.91 7.26
C THR A 292 -8.05 3.97 8.28
N GLY A 293 -8.61 5.17 8.14
CA GLY A 293 -8.36 6.28 9.05
C GLY A 293 -9.15 6.11 10.34
N ILE A 294 -8.43 6.16 11.46
CA ILE A 294 -9.00 6.04 12.80
C ILE A 294 -8.35 7.12 13.66
N ASP A 295 -9.11 8.10 14.09
CA ASP A 295 -8.67 9.21 14.95
C ASP A 295 -9.56 9.41 16.19
N SER A 296 -10.48 8.46 16.42
CA SER A 296 -11.30 8.40 17.64
C SER A 296 -11.64 6.96 18.01
N MET A 297 -12.08 6.75 19.25
CA MET A 297 -12.51 5.42 19.71
C MET A 297 -13.78 4.95 18.98
N GLU A 298 -14.66 5.85 18.58
CA GLU A 298 -15.86 5.55 17.80
C GLU A 298 -15.50 5.00 16.42
N LEU A 299 -14.50 5.59 15.75
CA LEU A 299 -14.02 5.09 14.47
C LEU A 299 -13.23 3.77 14.62
N LEU A 300 -12.57 3.57 15.77
CA LEU A 300 -11.98 2.28 16.11
C LEU A 300 -13.06 1.20 16.27
N ASP A 301 -14.13 1.50 17.00
CA ASP A 301 -15.26 0.59 17.18
C ASP A 301 -15.94 0.28 15.84
N GLN A 302 -16.12 1.28 14.98
CA GLN A 302 -16.64 1.09 13.62
C GLN A 302 -15.75 0.17 12.77
N ALA A 303 -14.43 0.28 12.87
CA ALA A 303 -13.50 -0.59 12.16
C ALA A 303 -13.61 -2.05 12.65
N PHE A 304 -13.73 -2.27 13.96
CA PHE A 304 -13.98 -3.60 14.53
C PHE A 304 -15.37 -4.13 14.19
N GLU A 305 -16.38 -3.29 14.17
CA GLU A 305 -17.73 -3.66 13.71
C GLU A 305 -17.67 -4.17 12.26
N ALA A 306 -16.98 -3.44 11.37
CA ALA A 306 -16.79 -3.88 9.98
C ALA A 306 -16.06 -5.23 9.92
N ALA A 307 -14.99 -5.42 10.70
CA ALA A 307 -14.25 -6.69 10.71
C ALA A 307 -15.11 -7.88 11.23
N ARG A 308 -15.88 -7.65 12.27
CA ARG A 308 -16.72 -8.67 12.92
C ARG A 308 -17.95 -9.05 12.08
N THR A 309 -18.55 -8.08 11.39
CA THR A 309 -19.75 -8.29 10.59
C THR A 309 -19.48 -8.64 9.14
N PHE A 310 -18.21 -8.57 8.70
CA PHE A 310 -17.83 -8.88 7.33
C PHE A 310 -18.26 -10.30 6.93
N LYS A 311 -18.98 -10.36 5.84
CA LYS A 311 -19.26 -11.60 5.10
C LYS A 311 -18.94 -11.36 3.63
N PRO A 312 -18.33 -12.33 2.94
CA PRO A 312 -18.10 -12.21 1.49
C PRO A 312 -19.40 -11.86 0.77
N MET A 313 -19.34 -10.83 -0.06
CA MET A 313 -20.46 -10.43 -0.92
C MET A 313 -20.52 -11.32 -2.15
N ASP A 314 -21.70 -11.78 -2.49
CA ASP A 314 -21.94 -12.43 -3.76
C ASP A 314 -21.96 -11.42 -4.93
N ARG A 315 -21.98 -11.95 -6.16
CA ARG A 315 -21.95 -11.13 -7.39
C ARG A 315 -23.13 -10.16 -7.48
N SER A 316 -24.30 -10.55 -7.00
CA SER A 316 -25.51 -9.73 -7.07
C SER A 316 -25.41 -8.55 -6.10
N GLN A 317 -24.86 -8.76 -4.92
CA GLN A 317 -24.63 -7.73 -3.91
C GLN A 317 -23.60 -6.70 -4.38
N VAL A 318 -22.48 -7.18 -4.96
CA VAL A 318 -21.45 -6.29 -5.56
C VAL A 318 -22.06 -5.49 -6.71
N ALA A 319 -22.78 -6.14 -7.65
CA ALA A 319 -23.40 -5.47 -8.77
C ALA A 319 -24.45 -4.42 -8.36
N ALA A 320 -25.23 -4.70 -7.32
CA ALA A 320 -26.20 -3.76 -6.76
C ALA A 320 -25.51 -2.51 -6.17
N MET A 321 -24.42 -2.70 -5.42
CA MET A 321 -23.63 -1.61 -4.86
C MET A 321 -22.98 -0.76 -5.95
N LEU A 322 -22.36 -1.38 -6.95
CA LEU A 322 -21.77 -0.68 -8.09
C LEU A 322 -22.81 0.06 -8.94
N THR A 323 -24.01 -0.51 -9.12
CA THR A 323 -25.11 0.18 -9.81
C THR A 323 -25.51 1.44 -9.08
N ARG A 324 -25.62 1.38 -7.75
CA ARG A 324 -26.00 2.52 -6.88
C ARG A 324 -24.96 3.65 -6.91
N THR A 325 -23.67 3.31 -7.02
CA THR A 325 -22.55 4.29 -6.98
C THR A 325 -22.13 4.81 -8.34
N ARG A 326 -22.50 4.16 -9.44
CA ARG A 326 -22.04 4.46 -10.81
C ARG A 326 -22.16 5.93 -11.20
N ALA A 327 -23.34 6.53 -10.99
CA ALA A 327 -23.58 7.92 -11.38
C ALA A 327 -22.71 8.90 -10.59
N ALA A 328 -22.53 8.66 -9.29
CA ALA A 328 -21.70 9.47 -8.43
C ALA A 328 -20.21 9.35 -8.78
N ALA A 329 -19.76 8.17 -9.17
CA ALA A 329 -18.35 7.88 -9.43
C ALA A 329 -17.86 8.31 -10.84
N ALA A 330 -18.75 8.54 -11.78
CA ALA A 330 -18.46 8.64 -13.23
C ALA A 330 -17.36 9.66 -13.61
N LYS A 331 -17.16 10.73 -12.79
CA LYS A 331 -16.17 11.79 -13.05
C LYS A 331 -15.09 11.90 -11.96
N GLY A 332 -15.02 10.93 -11.04
CA GLY A 332 -14.04 10.93 -9.95
C GLY A 332 -14.22 12.07 -8.94
N GLN A 333 -15.39 12.72 -8.87
CA GLN A 333 -15.62 13.87 -7.99
C GLN A 333 -15.51 13.53 -6.50
N TYR A 334 -15.71 12.29 -6.12
CA TYR A 334 -15.53 11.79 -4.75
C TYR A 334 -14.18 11.12 -4.52
N GLU A 335 -13.27 11.25 -5.49
CA GLU A 335 -11.90 10.78 -5.44
C GLU A 335 -10.92 11.93 -5.75
N PRO A 336 -10.91 13.02 -4.94
CA PRO A 336 -10.09 14.21 -5.23
C PRO A 336 -8.59 13.91 -5.28
N TYR A 337 -8.13 12.84 -4.68
CA TYR A 337 -6.76 12.36 -4.81
C TYR A 337 -6.38 11.92 -6.23
N LYS A 338 -7.35 11.54 -7.10
CA LYS A 338 -7.13 11.28 -8.52
C LYS A 338 -7.24 12.55 -9.38
N THR A 339 -8.12 13.49 -9.00
CA THR A 339 -8.57 14.59 -9.87
C THR A 339 -8.00 15.97 -9.51
N THR A 340 -7.41 16.11 -8.31
CA THR A 340 -6.83 17.37 -7.82
C THR A 340 -5.43 17.14 -7.26
N ASN A 341 -4.70 18.21 -6.91
CA ASN A 341 -3.39 18.11 -6.26
C ASN A 341 -3.47 18.20 -4.72
N GLN A 342 -4.67 18.17 -4.16
CA GLN A 342 -4.90 18.34 -2.71
C GLN A 342 -4.18 17.29 -1.86
N PHE A 343 -3.91 16.11 -2.43
CA PHE A 343 -3.29 14.98 -1.73
C PHE A 343 -1.84 14.71 -2.18
N ASP A 344 -1.26 15.62 -2.97
CA ASP A 344 0.03 15.44 -3.59
C ASP A 344 1.12 16.16 -2.78
N SER A 345 1.46 15.64 -1.58
CA SER A 345 2.44 16.28 -0.67
C SER A 345 3.80 16.42 -1.34
N THR A 346 4.24 15.45 -2.13
CA THR A 346 5.52 15.52 -2.86
C THR A 346 5.52 16.54 -4.00
N ALA A 347 4.36 16.91 -4.54
CA ALA A 347 4.25 17.98 -5.51
C ALA A 347 4.30 19.37 -4.83
N MET A 348 3.76 19.47 -3.63
CA MET A 348 3.83 20.69 -2.81
C MET A 348 5.20 20.88 -2.16
N ASN A 349 5.96 19.81 -1.96
CA ASN A 349 7.27 19.80 -1.31
C ASN A 349 8.33 19.08 -2.17
N PRO A 350 8.68 19.60 -3.35
CA PRO A 350 9.56 18.92 -4.30
C PRO A 350 10.99 18.68 -3.74
N SER A 351 11.42 19.45 -2.75
CA SER A 351 12.71 19.26 -2.07
C SER A 351 12.79 17.92 -1.30
N TRP A 352 11.69 17.30 -0.95
CA TRP A 352 11.69 16.00 -0.30
C TRP A 352 12.18 14.86 -1.19
N LEU A 353 12.09 15.08 -2.50
CA LEU A 353 12.48 14.09 -3.51
C LEU A 353 14.00 13.96 -3.66
N GLY A 354 14.77 14.98 -3.32
CA GLY A 354 16.22 15.04 -3.48
C GLY A 354 16.70 15.39 -4.89
#